data_cc0337a1daf676de0793c43a852d6b7b
#
_entry.id   cc0337a1daf676de0793c43a852d6b7b
#
_cell.length_a   1.000
_cell.length_b   1.000
_cell.length_c   1.000
_cell.angle_alpha   90.00
_cell.angle_beta   90.00
_cell.angle_gamma   90.00
#
_symmetry.space_group_name_H-M   'P 1'
#
loop_
_entity.id
_entity.type
_entity.pdbx_description
1 polymer ?
#
loop_
_entity_poly.entity_id
_entity_poly.type
_entity_poly.pdbx_seq_one_letter_code
_entity_poly.pdbx_strand_id
1 'polypeptide(L)'
;IGLEGLKTPGEIALHWADRRAVLVGDALWGSPAGAVKLMPDEKLDDPARAVMSLRALRARLPEHLLVGDGACIFGGAHRAIWTCLEARRDAYVNRINRSDAVWRTWNDDPEGYGGTAFEIGDYIGAEKLGYRLVDIPPGLAAAPMHWHGCEEELFVVMVGKPTLLTPRGEVPLSEGDYISFPTRIEGAHKIVNRTDAPCEILMIANTDPSDVCYYPDSHKLLVERSDIIVRDNPVLDYWEGEV
;
A
#
# COMPACT_ATOMS: atom_id res chain seq x y z
N ILE A 1 -3.90 3.89 -10.65
CA ILE A 1 -4.83 3.12 -9.80
C ILE A 1 -5.88 2.53 -10.73
N GLY A 2 -5.96 1.20 -10.83
CA GLY A 2 -7.05 0.52 -11.54
C GLY A 2 -8.37 0.72 -10.79
N LEU A 3 -9.45 0.99 -11.55
CA LEU A 3 -10.80 1.07 -11.01
C LEU A 3 -11.63 -0.07 -11.61
N GLU A 4 -12.35 -0.79 -10.77
CA GLU A 4 -13.12 -1.96 -11.16
C GLU A 4 -14.61 -1.77 -10.81
N GLY A 5 -15.47 -2.58 -11.43
CA GLY A 5 -16.91 -2.54 -11.21
C GLY A 5 -17.63 -1.31 -11.81
N LEU A 6 -16.90 -0.42 -12.48
CA LEU A 6 -17.44 0.76 -13.15
C LEU A 6 -18.10 0.39 -14.49
N LYS A 7 -18.73 1.36 -15.11
CA LYS A 7 -19.43 1.19 -16.40
C LYS A 7 -18.53 0.67 -17.51
N THR A 8 -17.28 1.10 -17.53
CA THR A 8 -16.32 0.78 -18.58
C THR A 8 -15.18 -0.06 -17.99
N PRO A 9 -14.91 -1.27 -18.50
CA PRO A 9 -13.77 -2.05 -18.07
C PRO A 9 -12.45 -1.34 -18.35
N GLY A 10 -11.51 -1.44 -17.39
CA GLY A 10 -10.17 -0.85 -17.53
C GLY A 10 -10.09 0.64 -17.22
N GLU A 11 -11.08 1.22 -16.58
CA GLU A 11 -10.98 2.58 -16.07
C GLU A 11 -9.82 2.71 -15.08
N ILE A 12 -9.14 3.84 -15.12
CA ILE A 12 -8.04 4.16 -14.22
C ILE A 12 -8.21 5.53 -13.59
N ALA A 13 -7.67 5.69 -12.40
CA ALA A 13 -7.41 7.00 -11.81
C ALA A 13 -5.90 7.27 -11.82
N LEU A 14 -5.53 8.51 -12.10
CA LEU A 14 -4.15 8.97 -12.00
C LEU A 14 -3.95 9.63 -10.62
N HIS A 15 -2.93 9.19 -9.91
CA HIS A 15 -2.54 9.79 -8.65
C HIS A 15 -1.30 10.67 -8.86
N TRP A 16 -1.43 11.97 -8.60
CA TRP A 16 -0.35 12.93 -8.64
C TRP A 16 0.07 13.26 -7.21
N ALA A 17 1.00 12.47 -6.68
CA ALA A 17 1.39 12.51 -5.28
C ALA A 17 1.87 13.90 -4.83
N ASP A 18 2.80 14.54 -5.57
CA ASP A 18 3.35 15.86 -5.25
C ASP A 18 2.30 16.97 -5.13
N ARG A 19 1.17 16.79 -5.81
CA ARG A 19 0.05 17.74 -5.79
C ARG A 19 -1.09 17.28 -4.91
N ARG A 20 -0.94 16.13 -4.26
CA ARG A 20 -2.02 15.49 -3.48
C ARG A 20 -3.34 15.47 -4.26
N ALA A 21 -3.24 15.18 -5.56
CA ALA A 21 -4.35 15.21 -6.50
C ALA A 21 -4.63 13.84 -7.08
N VAL A 22 -5.91 13.57 -7.30
CA VAL A 22 -6.37 12.40 -8.06
C VAL A 22 -7.19 12.91 -9.25
N LEU A 23 -6.93 12.33 -10.42
CA LEU A 23 -7.70 12.59 -11.64
C LEU A 23 -8.50 11.34 -11.97
N VAL A 24 -9.78 11.50 -12.13
CA VAL A 24 -10.71 10.44 -12.55
C VAL A 24 -11.48 10.86 -13.80
N GLY A 25 -11.82 9.90 -14.64
CA GLY A 25 -12.74 10.13 -15.76
C GLY A 25 -14.19 10.14 -15.28
N ASP A 26 -14.98 9.22 -15.82
CA ASP A 26 -16.42 9.10 -15.53
C ASP A 26 -16.73 8.36 -14.23
N ALA A 27 -15.71 7.90 -13.51
CA ALA A 27 -15.89 7.17 -12.26
C ALA A 27 -16.63 7.98 -11.19
N LEU A 28 -16.39 9.29 -11.12
CA LEU A 28 -17.06 10.21 -10.21
C LEU A 28 -17.49 11.49 -10.93
N TRP A 29 -18.67 12.00 -10.55
CA TRP A 29 -19.21 13.26 -11.04
C TRP A 29 -19.12 14.32 -9.94
N GLY A 30 -18.58 15.48 -10.29
CA GLY A 30 -18.54 16.65 -9.41
C GLY A 30 -19.86 17.39 -9.32
N SER A 31 -20.82 16.90 -8.57
CA SER A 31 -22.15 17.52 -8.43
C SER A 31 -22.82 17.16 -7.10
N PRO A 32 -23.34 18.17 -6.35
CA PRO A 32 -23.12 19.60 -6.51
C PRO A 32 -21.66 20.02 -6.31
N ALA A 33 -21.33 21.28 -6.56
CA ALA A 33 -19.98 21.79 -6.31
C ALA A 33 -19.53 21.49 -4.86
N GLY A 34 -18.31 20.97 -4.70
CA GLY A 34 -17.76 20.54 -3.40
C GLY A 34 -18.16 19.10 -2.99
N ALA A 35 -18.98 18.41 -3.76
CA ALA A 35 -19.33 17.01 -3.55
C ALA A 35 -19.14 16.18 -4.81
N VAL A 36 -19.11 14.87 -4.65
CA VAL A 36 -19.05 13.93 -5.76
C VAL A 36 -20.16 12.90 -5.68
N LYS A 37 -20.50 12.34 -6.81
CA LYS A 37 -21.46 11.24 -6.95
C LYS A 37 -20.86 10.12 -7.76
N LEU A 38 -21.12 8.91 -7.34
CA LEU A 38 -20.94 7.71 -8.14
C LEU A 38 -22.15 7.53 -9.07
N MET A 39 -21.95 6.90 -10.20
CA MET A 39 -23.05 6.51 -11.08
C MET A 39 -24.13 5.70 -10.35
N PRO A 40 -25.39 5.76 -10.77
CA PRO A 40 -26.45 4.86 -10.30
C PRO A 40 -26.08 3.40 -10.55
N ASP A 41 -26.52 2.52 -9.64
CA ASP A 41 -26.14 1.11 -9.64
C ASP A 41 -26.45 0.38 -10.93
N GLU A 42 -27.57 0.73 -11.57
CA GLU A 42 -27.98 0.14 -12.86
C GLU A 42 -27.03 0.49 -14.03
N LYS A 43 -26.10 1.41 -13.83
CA LYS A 43 -25.07 1.79 -14.80
C LYS A 43 -23.69 1.26 -14.47
N LEU A 44 -23.53 0.60 -13.35
CA LEU A 44 -22.28 -0.02 -12.92
C LEU A 44 -22.28 -1.49 -13.33
N ASP A 45 -21.11 -2.01 -13.69
CA ASP A 45 -20.91 -3.44 -13.97
C ASP A 45 -21.06 -4.26 -12.68
N ASP A 46 -20.40 -3.79 -11.61
CA ASP A 46 -20.50 -4.33 -10.27
C ASP A 46 -20.49 -3.19 -9.23
N PRO A 47 -21.65 -2.79 -8.70
CA PRO A 47 -21.76 -1.68 -7.76
C PRO A 47 -20.92 -1.86 -6.48
N ALA A 48 -20.84 -3.08 -5.94
CA ALA A 48 -20.06 -3.36 -4.75
C ALA A 48 -18.55 -3.20 -5.03
N ARG A 49 -18.10 -3.72 -6.16
CA ARG A 49 -16.72 -3.63 -6.60
C ARG A 49 -16.33 -2.20 -6.97
N ALA A 50 -17.22 -1.42 -7.55
CA ALA A 50 -17.04 0.01 -7.82
C ALA A 50 -16.79 0.80 -6.52
N VAL A 51 -17.62 0.59 -5.50
CA VAL A 51 -17.44 1.21 -4.18
C VAL A 51 -16.08 0.82 -3.58
N MET A 52 -15.69 -0.44 -3.69
CA MET A 52 -14.42 -0.92 -3.15
C MET A 52 -13.22 -0.29 -3.87
N SER A 53 -13.23 -0.25 -5.20
CA SER A 53 -12.11 0.34 -5.95
C SER A 53 -11.97 1.85 -5.70
N LEU A 54 -13.07 2.56 -5.46
CA LEU A 54 -13.04 3.98 -5.11
C LEU A 54 -12.49 4.26 -3.70
N ARG A 55 -12.51 3.27 -2.80
CA ARG A 55 -11.85 3.39 -1.49
C ARG A 55 -10.34 3.58 -1.63
N ALA A 56 -9.72 2.92 -2.60
CA ALA A 56 -8.30 3.09 -2.89
C ALA A 56 -7.94 4.55 -3.27
N LEU A 57 -8.88 5.30 -3.88
CA LEU A 57 -8.70 6.73 -4.13
C LEU A 57 -8.71 7.54 -2.83
N ARG A 58 -9.65 7.21 -1.94
CA ARG A 58 -9.76 7.89 -0.65
C ARG A 58 -8.54 7.63 0.23
N ALA A 59 -8.01 6.42 0.23
CA ALA A 59 -6.84 6.02 1.02
C ALA A 59 -5.56 6.80 0.65
N ARG A 60 -5.49 7.38 -0.57
CA ARG A 60 -4.41 8.31 -0.96
C ARG A 60 -4.54 9.70 -0.33
N LEU A 61 -5.56 9.94 0.50
CA LEU A 61 -5.86 11.22 1.16
C LEU A 61 -5.74 12.43 0.22
N PRO A 62 -6.37 12.41 -0.97
CA PRO A 62 -6.22 13.50 -1.92
C PRO A 62 -6.85 14.78 -1.37
N GLU A 63 -6.13 15.89 -1.52
CA GLU A 63 -6.69 17.23 -1.30
C GLU A 63 -7.51 17.69 -2.49
N HIS A 64 -7.11 17.28 -3.69
CA HIS A 64 -7.73 17.70 -4.93
C HIS A 64 -8.26 16.50 -5.70
N LEU A 65 -9.44 16.66 -6.28
CA LEU A 65 -10.04 15.70 -7.19
C LEU A 65 -10.44 16.41 -8.47
N LEU A 66 -9.86 15.96 -9.59
CA LEU A 66 -10.20 16.41 -10.91
C LEU A 66 -11.08 15.33 -11.57
N VAL A 67 -12.25 15.73 -12.02
CA VAL A 67 -13.24 14.85 -12.62
C VAL A 67 -13.44 15.21 -14.09
N GLY A 68 -13.82 14.24 -14.90
CA GLY A 68 -14.14 14.46 -16.30
C GLY A 68 -15.45 15.22 -16.51
N ASP A 69 -16.38 15.13 -15.56
CA ASP A 69 -17.71 15.77 -15.65
C ASP A 69 -18.09 16.44 -14.33
N GLY A 70 -18.57 17.67 -14.39
CA GLY A 70 -18.96 18.48 -13.25
C GLY A 70 -17.84 19.32 -12.66
N ALA A 71 -17.97 19.69 -11.40
CA ALA A 71 -17.02 20.56 -10.70
C ALA A 71 -15.88 19.77 -10.04
N CYS A 72 -14.64 20.11 -10.36
CA CYS A 72 -13.48 19.62 -9.62
C CYS A 72 -13.48 20.11 -8.17
N ILE A 73 -12.84 19.35 -7.27
CA ILE A 73 -12.70 19.71 -5.85
C ILE A 73 -11.27 20.13 -5.59
N PHE A 74 -11.10 21.33 -5.00
CA PHE A 74 -9.82 21.84 -4.59
C PHE A 74 -9.84 22.05 -3.06
N GLY A 75 -9.30 21.07 -2.32
CA GLY A 75 -9.31 21.01 -0.86
C GLY A 75 -10.34 20.02 -0.32
N GLY A 76 -9.86 19.06 0.51
CA GLY A 76 -10.71 18.09 1.19
C GLY A 76 -11.37 17.04 0.30
N ALA A 77 -10.82 16.73 -0.86
CA ALA A 77 -11.37 15.75 -1.79
C ALA A 77 -11.56 14.37 -1.18
N HIS A 78 -10.64 13.93 -0.30
CA HIS A 78 -10.78 12.66 0.43
C HIS A 78 -12.08 12.60 1.25
N ARG A 79 -12.53 13.71 1.84
CA ARG A 79 -13.80 13.78 2.58
C ARG A 79 -15.01 13.68 1.65
N ALA A 80 -14.97 14.36 0.51
CA ALA A 80 -16.06 14.29 -0.47
C ALA A 80 -16.22 12.86 -1.04
N ILE A 81 -15.11 12.19 -1.35
CA ILE A 81 -15.11 10.78 -1.76
C ILE A 81 -15.71 9.91 -0.64
N TRP A 82 -15.26 10.10 0.60
CA TRP A 82 -15.77 9.35 1.75
C TRP A 82 -17.29 9.51 1.92
N THR A 83 -17.78 10.74 1.90
CA THR A 83 -19.23 11.02 2.01
C THR A 83 -20.02 10.35 0.89
N CYS A 84 -19.48 10.35 -0.34
CA CYS A 84 -20.08 9.65 -1.47
C CYS A 84 -20.18 8.13 -1.22
N LEU A 85 -19.12 7.54 -0.68
CA LEU A 85 -19.10 6.10 -0.38
C LEU A 85 -20.04 5.72 0.78
N GLU A 86 -20.08 6.55 1.84
CA GLU A 86 -20.97 6.31 2.99
C GLU A 86 -22.46 6.44 2.65
N ALA A 87 -22.80 7.21 1.62
CA ALA A 87 -24.18 7.29 1.14
C ALA A 87 -24.68 5.95 0.56
N ARG A 88 -23.77 5.03 0.25
CA ARG A 88 -24.07 3.64 -0.15
C ARG A 88 -24.26 2.77 1.09
N ARG A 89 -25.42 2.88 1.74
CA ARG A 89 -25.72 2.29 3.07
C ARG A 89 -25.66 0.77 3.15
N ASP A 90 -25.63 0.06 2.02
CA ASP A 90 -25.63 -1.40 1.99
C ASP A 90 -24.23 -2.02 2.19
N ALA A 91 -23.18 -1.22 2.16
CA ALA A 91 -21.81 -1.67 2.38
C ALA A 91 -21.18 -0.94 3.56
N TYR A 92 -20.72 -1.68 4.58
CA TYR A 92 -19.82 -1.11 5.58
C TYR A 92 -18.47 -0.83 4.93
N VAL A 93 -18.21 0.44 4.67
CA VAL A 93 -17.10 0.89 3.80
C VAL A 93 -15.69 0.69 4.39
N ASN A 94 -15.56 0.33 5.67
CA ASN A 94 -14.26 0.02 6.30
C ASN A 94 -14.05 -1.49 6.46
N ARG A 95 -14.65 -2.29 5.61
CA ARG A 95 -14.55 -3.75 5.63
C ARG A 95 -14.26 -4.28 4.23
N ILE A 96 -13.37 -5.26 4.16
CA ILE A 96 -13.16 -6.09 2.97
C ILE A 96 -13.03 -7.54 3.39
N ASN A 97 -13.47 -8.46 2.55
CA ASN A 97 -13.20 -9.87 2.72
C ASN A 97 -12.01 -10.28 1.86
N ARG A 98 -11.22 -11.24 2.31
CA ARG A 98 -10.09 -11.78 1.54
C ARG A 98 -10.54 -12.34 0.18
N SER A 99 -11.75 -12.88 0.08
CA SER A 99 -12.32 -13.35 -1.20
C SER A 99 -12.48 -12.23 -2.24
N ASP A 100 -12.55 -10.98 -1.80
CA ASP A 100 -12.71 -9.82 -2.64
C ASP A 100 -11.37 -9.13 -2.94
N ALA A 101 -10.25 -9.76 -2.54
CA ALA A 101 -8.91 -9.22 -2.68
C ALA A 101 -8.50 -9.07 -4.15
N VAL A 102 -8.00 -7.91 -4.49
CA VAL A 102 -7.29 -7.69 -5.76
C VAL A 102 -5.79 -7.77 -5.47
N TRP A 103 -5.21 -8.90 -5.83
CA TRP A 103 -3.80 -9.15 -5.64
C TRP A 103 -2.98 -8.45 -6.71
N ARG A 104 -1.90 -7.81 -6.28
CA ARG A 104 -0.91 -7.18 -7.16
C ARG A 104 0.34 -8.04 -7.21
N THR A 105 0.81 -8.33 -8.41
CA THR A 105 2.07 -9.05 -8.64
C THR A 105 3.16 -8.04 -9.01
N TRP A 106 4.33 -8.19 -8.44
CA TRP A 106 5.52 -7.47 -8.89
C TRP A 106 6.19 -8.28 -9.99
N ASN A 107 6.25 -7.72 -11.20
CA ASN A 107 6.74 -8.43 -12.38
C ASN A 107 8.22 -8.16 -12.69
N ASP A 108 8.81 -7.15 -12.03
CA ASP A 108 10.17 -6.67 -12.29
C ASP A 108 11.14 -6.96 -11.14
N ASP A 109 10.77 -7.87 -10.24
CA ASP A 109 11.61 -8.26 -9.12
C ASP A 109 12.84 -9.05 -9.60
N PRO A 110 14.03 -8.80 -9.01
CA PRO A 110 15.22 -9.55 -9.30
C PRO A 110 15.10 -11.02 -8.84
N GLU A 111 15.95 -11.89 -9.37
CA GLU A 111 16.00 -13.30 -8.99
C GLU A 111 16.06 -13.49 -7.46
N GLY A 112 15.26 -14.40 -6.94
CA GLY A 112 15.14 -14.68 -5.50
C GLY A 112 14.16 -13.78 -4.74
N TYR A 113 13.50 -12.85 -5.42
CA TYR A 113 12.46 -12.02 -4.85
C TYR A 113 11.17 -12.16 -5.65
N GLY A 114 10.04 -11.89 -5.00
CA GLY A 114 8.74 -11.90 -5.65
C GLY A 114 7.62 -12.34 -4.73
N GLY A 115 6.42 -12.20 -5.25
CA GLY A 115 5.19 -12.54 -4.56
C GLY A 115 4.02 -11.74 -5.07
N THR A 116 2.94 -11.84 -4.33
CA THR A 116 1.77 -11.00 -4.57
C THR A 116 1.33 -10.33 -3.28
N ALA A 117 0.81 -9.12 -3.39
CA ALA A 117 0.29 -8.40 -2.24
C ALA A 117 -1.16 -7.97 -2.44
N PHE A 118 -1.88 -7.98 -1.35
CA PHE A 118 -3.17 -7.35 -1.20
C PHE A 118 -3.07 -6.19 -0.22
N GLU A 119 -3.18 -4.96 -0.72
CA GLU A 119 -3.11 -3.73 0.06
C GLU A 119 -4.44 -3.50 0.79
N ILE A 120 -4.64 -4.16 1.91
CA ILE A 120 -5.89 -4.10 2.70
C ILE A 120 -6.22 -2.66 3.09
N GLY A 121 -5.20 -1.89 3.51
CA GLY A 121 -5.35 -0.50 3.94
C GLY A 121 -6.07 0.38 2.93
N ASP A 122 -5.77 0.18 1.64
CA ASP A 122 -6.39 0.92 0.53
C ASP A 122 -7.92 0.77 0.48
N TYR A 123 -8.43 -0.38 0.93
CA TYR A 123 -9.85 -0.72 0.85
C TYR A 123 -10.65 -0.41 2.12
N ILE A 124 -9.99 -0.35 3.27
CA ILE A 124 -10.68 -0.13 4.56
C ILE A 124 -10.56 1.29 5.09
N GLY A 125 -9.91 2.19 4.34
CA GLY A 125 -9.74 3.58 4.72
C GLY A 125 -8.72 3.78 5.84
N ALA A 126 -7.65 3.00 5.84
CA ALA A 126 -6.53 3.19 6.74
C ALA A 126 -5.81 4.52 6.45
N GLU A 127 -5.41 5.23 7.51
CA GLU A 127 -4.75 6.54 7.40
C GLU A 127 -3.39 6.58 8.09
N LYS A 128 -3.27 5.84 9.19
CA LYS A 128 -2.07 5.86 10.05
C LYS A 128 -1.37 4.52 10.13
N LEU A 129 -2.08 3.47 9.77
CA LEU A 129 -1.55 2.11 9.75
C LEU A 129 -1.64 1.55 8.33
N GLY A 130 -0.56 0.99 7.85
CA GLY A 130 -0.53 0.12 6.68
C GLY A 130 -1.00 -1.28 7.06
N TYR A 131 -1.81 -1.88 6.21
CA TYR A 131 -2.23 -3.28 6.34
C TYR A 131 -2.07 -3.95 4.99
N ARG A 132 -1.19 -4.94 4.94
CA ARG A 132 -0.88 -5.68 3.71
C ARG A 132 -0.88 -7.17 3.98
N LEU A 133 -1.46 -7.95 3.07
CA LEU A 133 -1.30 -9.38 3.04
C LEU A 133 -0.36 -9.74 1.89
N VAL A 134 0.68 -10.50 2.18
CA VAL A 134 1.70 -10.88 1.19
C VAL A 134 1.75 -12.40 1.06
N ASP A 135 1.62 -12.89 -0.16
CA ASP A 135 1.85 -14.28 -0.51
C ASP A 135 3.25 -14.43 -1.08
N ILE A 136 4.07 -15.29 -0.45
CA ILE A 136 5.47 -15.53 -0.81
C ILE A 136 5.58 -16.94 -1.38
N PRO A 137 5.80 -17.07 -2.70
CA PRO A 137 5.99 -18.36 -3.34
C PRO A 137 7.23 -19.12 -2.81
N PRO A 138 7.30 -20.43 -3.04
CA PRO A 138 8.47 -21.25 -2.70
C PRO A 138 9.77 -20.67 -3.26
N GLY A 139 10.81 -20.64 -2.43
CA GLY A 139 12.16 -20.20 -2.78
C GLY A 139 12.37 -18.69 -2.85
N LEU A 140 11.31 -17.87 -2.66
CA LEU A 140 11.40 -16.42 -2.79
C LEU A 140 11.40 -15.68 -1.45
N ALA A 141 11.83 -14.44 -1.48
CA ALA A 141 11.74 -13.47 -0.39
C ALA A 141 10.79 -12.33 -0.76
N ALA A 142 10.05 -11.81 0.22
CA ALA A 142 9.13 -10.70 0.02
C ALA A 142 9.85 -9.37 -0.24
N ALA A 143 10.98 -9.14 0.44
CA ALA A 143 11.77 -7.91 0.35
C ALA A 143 13.23 -8.19 0.68
N PRO A 144 14.18 -7.30 0.31
CA PRO A 144 15.56 -7.33 0.81
C PRO A 144 15.63 -7.21 2.33
N MET A 145 16.78 -7.53 2.94
CA MET A 145 17.05 -7.17 4.33
C MET A 145 16.93 -5.67 4.48
N HIS A 146 16.10 -5.22 5.41
CA HIS A 146 15.86 -3.79 5.66
C HIS A 146 15.41 -3.51 7.09
N TRP A 147 15.43 -2.25 7.46
CA TRP A 147 14.88 -1.72 8.69
C TRP A 147 14.41 -0.28 8.49
N HIS A 148 13.45 0.14 9.31
CA HIS A 148 12.82 1.46 9.22
C HIS A 148 13.32 2.41 10.30
N GLY A 149 13.50 3.68 9.96
CA GLY A 149 13.93 4.72 10.89
C GLY A 149 12.81 5.15 11.85
N CYS A 150 11.59 5.20 11.37
CA CYS A 150 10.42 5.73 12.08
C CYS A 150 9.22 4.78 12.12
N GLU A 151 9.18 3.78 11.24
CA GLU A 151 8.06 2.83 11.18
C GLU A 151 8.36 1.58 12.00
N GLU A 152 7.40 1.20 12.83
CA GLU A 152 7.39 -0.07 13.57
C GLU A 152 6.46 -1.04 12.85
N GLU A 153 6.88 -2.29 12.70
CA GLU A 153 6.13 -3.30 12.00
C GLU A 153 5.76 -4.48 12.90
N LEU A 154 4.59 -5.04 12.64
CA LEU A 154 4.12 -6.30 13.19
C LEU A 154 3.75 -7.24 12.05
N PHE A 155 4.41 -8.39 11.98
CA PHE A 155 4.04 -9.43 11.04
C PHE A 155 3.35 -10.58 11.73
N VAL A 156 2.37 -11.19 11.06
CA VAL A 156 1.68 -12.39 11.52
C VAL A 156 1.76 -13.44 10.43
N VAL A 157 2.30 -14.60 10.76
CA VAL A 157 2.30 -15.74 9.83
C VAL A 157 0.89 -16.31 9.75
N MET A 158 0.22 -16.06 8.63
CA MET A 158 -1.16 -16.53 8.39
C MET A 158 -1.20 -17.95 7.86
N VAL A 159 -0.24 -18.30 7.00
CA VAL A 159 -0.12 -19.62 6.38
C VAL A 159 1.35 -19.98 6.18
N GLY A 160 1.69 -21.23 6.44
CA GLY A 160 2.97 -21.81 6.08
C GLY A 160 4.07 -21.65 7.15
N LYS A 161 5.31 -21.86 6.72
CA LYS A 161 6.50 -21.91 7.60
C LYS A 161 7.66 -21.13 6.98
N PRO A 162 7.57 -19.81 6.89
CA PRO A 162 8.67 -19.00 6.36
C PRO A 162 9.86 -18.99 7.33
N THR A 163 10.99 -18.47 6.88
CA THR A 163 12.18 -18.22 7.69
C THR A 163 12.40 -16.73 7.83
N LEU A 164 12.52 -16.23 9.04
CA LEU A 164 12.97 -14.89 9.34
C LEU A 164 14.50 -14.87 9.36
N LEU A 165 15.08 -13.95 8.59
CA LEU A 165 16.51 -13.62 8.63
C LEU A 165 16.66 -12.30 9.37
N THR A 166 17.62 -12.25 10.30
CA THR A 166 18.00 -11.05 11.05
C THR A 166 19.53 -10.93 11.07
N PRO A 167 20.11 -9.80 11.45
CA PRO A 167 21.54 -9.68 11.68
C PRO A 167 22.11 -10.65 12.75
N ARG A 168 21.23 -11.23 13.58
CA ARG A 168 21.58 -12.19 14.64
C ARG A 168 21.47 -13.65 14.20
N GLY A 169 20.99 -13.92 13.00
CA GLY A 169 20.78 -15.26 12.46
C GLY A 169 19.38 -15.52 11.96
N GLU A 170 19.08 -16.77 11.74
CA GLU A 170 17.83 -17.24 11.14
C GLU A 170 16.90 -17.82 12.22
N VAL A 171 15.61 -17.53 12.07
CA VAL A 171 14.54 -18.02 12.95
C VAL A 171 13.49 -18.70 12.09
N PRO A 172 13.29 -20.03 12.20
CA PRO A 172 12.15 -20.69 11.57
C PRO A 172 10.84 -20.19 12.20
N LEU A 173 9.90 -19.81 11.37
CA LEU A 173 8.57 -19.37 11.78
C LEU A 173 7.52 -20.43 11.50
N SER A 174 6.38 -20.30 12.14
CA SER A 174 5.22 -21.17 12.00
C SER A 174 3.94 -20.34 11.93
N GLU A 175 2.91 -20.92 11.34
CA GLU A 175 1.58 -20.35 11.33
C GLU A 175 1.14 -19.99 12.75
N GLY A 176 0.65 -18.75 12.92
CA GLY A 176 0.27 -18.17 14.21
C GLY A 176 1.39 -17.42 14.94
N ASP A 177 2.62 -17.35 14.40
CA ASP A 177 3.68 -16.52 14.99
C ASP A 177 3.39 -15.03 14.76
N TYR A 178 3.65 -14.22 15.79
CA TYR A 178 3.62 -12.76 15.79
C TYR A 178 5.04 -12.25 15.95
N ILE A 179 5.48 -11.41 15.03
CA ILE A 179 6.85 -10.89 14.99
C ILE A 179 6.79 -9.38 14.95
N SER A 180 7.45 -8.71 15.90
CA SER A 180 7.60 -7.25 15.90
C SER A 180 8.98 -6.85 15.41
N PHE A 181 9.01 -5.81 14.59
CA PHE A 181 10.23 -5.18 14.11
C PHE A 181 10.22 -3.72 14.58
N PRO A 182 10.95 -3.42 15.69
CA PRO A 182 11.08 -2.06 16.17
C PRO A 182 11.86 -1.22 15.16
N THR A 183 11.75 0.10 15.28
CA THR A 183 12.55 1.03 14.48
C THR A 183 14.05 0.79 14.65
N ARG A 184 14.84 1.22 13.67
CA ARG A 184 16.30 1.13 13.62
C ARG A 184 16.83 -0.28 13.39
N ILE A 185 18.14 -0.43 13.49
CA ILE A 185 18.85 -1.68 13.16
C ILE A 185 18.38 -2.90 13.94
N GLU A 186 17.83 -2.69 15.12
CA GLU A 186 17.27 -3.76 15.97
C GLU A 186 16.09 -4.46 15.31
N GLY A 187 15.35 -3.75 14.43
CA GLY A 187 14.25 -4.29 13.64
C GLY A 187 14.67 -4.83 12.27
N ALA A 188 15.94 -4.87 11.95
CA ALA A 188 16.39 -5.34 10.64
C ALA A 188 15.96 -6.79 10.38
N HIS A 189 15.28 -6.98 9.25
CA HIS A 189 14.66 -8.26 8.92
C HIS A 189 14.54 -8.52 7.42
N LYS A 190 14.38 -9.80 7.09
CA LYS A 190 14.00 -10.31 5.77
C LYS A 190 13.22 -11.61 5.96
N ILE A 191 12.09 -11.76 5.29
CA ILE A 191 11.32 -13.01 5.29
C ILE A 191 11.57 -13.76 3.98
N VAL A 192 11.90 -15.04 4.12
CA VAL A 192 12.16 -15.96 2.99
C VAL A 192 11.30 -17.20 3.12
N ASN A 193 10.66 -17.61 2.05
CA ASN A 193 10.00 -18.90 2.01
C ASN A 193 10.97 -19.97 1.47
N ARG A 194 11.49 -20.79 2.36
CA ARG A 194 12.39 -21.92 2.01
C ARG A 194 11.67 -23.26 1.89
N THR A 195 10.35 -23.24 1.95
CA THR A 195 9.51 -24.44 1.82
C THR A 195 9.09 -24.67 0.38
N ASP A 196 8.40 -25.75 0.13
CA ASP A 196 7.84 -26.13 -1.17
C ASP A 196 6.36 -25.70 -1.35
N ALA A 197 5.81 -25.01 -0.35
CA ALA A 197 4.45 -24.48 -0.36
C ALA A 197 4.45 -22.96 -0.17
N PRO A 198 3.45 -22.21 -0.65
CA PRO A 198 3.33 -20.77 -0.40
C PRO A 198 3.24 -20.43 1.08
N CYS A 199 3.75 -19.26 1.46
CA CYS A 199 3.57 -18.69 2.79
C CYS A 199 2.81 -17.37 2.68
N GLU A 200 1.88 -17.12 3.60
CA GLU A 200 1.10 -15.88 3.64
C GLU A 200 1.38 -15.13 4.94
N ILE A 201 1.73 -13.85 4.82
CA ILE A 201 2.08 -12.97 5.94
C ILE A 201 1.15 -11.77 5.95
N LEU A 202 0.50 -11.51 7.08
CA LEU A 202 -0.14 -10.22 7.34
C LEU A 202 0.92 -9.27 7.90
N MET A 203 1.14 -8.17 7.21
CA MET A 203 2.07 -7.10 7.59
C MET A 203 1.27 -5.88 8.02
N ILE A 204 1.59 -5.36 9.19
CA ILE A 204 0.97 -4.17 9.79
C ILE A 204 2.11 -3.23 10.18
N ALA A 205 2.03 -1.97 9.78
CA ALA A 205 3.00 -0.95 10.14
C ALA A 205 2.30 0.38 10.43
N ASN A 206 2.89 1.23 11.25
CA ASN A 206 2.52 2.64 11.21
C ASN A 206 3.07 3.26 9.93
N THR A 207 2.36 4.26 9.41
CA THR A 207 2.79 4.99 8.22
C THR A 207 3.35 6.34 8.63
N ASP A 208 4.64 6.55 8.43
CA ASP A 208 5.30 7.83 8.71
C ASP A 208 5.96 8.38 7.44
N PRO A 209 5.47 9.51 6.89
CA PRO A 209 6.05 10.10 5.68
C PRO A 209 7.49 10.63 5.86
N SER A 210 8.02 10.66 7.08
CA SER A 210 9.41 10.98 7.36
C SER A 210 10.31 9.75 7.46
N ASP A 211 9.76 8.56 7.23
CA ASP A 211 10.55 7.34 7.32
C ASP A 211 11.67 7.28 6.30
N VAL A 212 12.74 6.65 6.74
CA VAL A 212 13.87 6.26 5.90
C VAL A 212 14.08 4.77 6.08
N CYS A 213 13.87 4.02 5.01
CA CYS A 213 14.11 2.59 5.01
C CYS A 213 15.56 2.29 4.59
N TYR A 214 16.27 1.51 5.39
CA TYR A 214 17.68 1.18 5.21
C TYR A 214 17.85 -0.25 4.72
N TYR A 215 18.69 -0.44 3.70
CA TYR A 215 19.00 -1.74 3.10
C TYR A 215 20.48 -2.08 3.32
N PRO A 216 20.85 -2.71 4.45
CA PRO A 216 22.25 -2.90 4.86
C PRO A 216 23.06 -3.72 3.87
N ASP A 217 22.47 -4.75 3.25
CA ASP A 217 23.18 -5.63 2.31
C ASP A 217 23.57 -4.94 1.00
N SER A 218 22.85 -3.91 0.61
CA SER A 218 23.04 -3.20 -0.67
C SER A 218 23.49 -1.76 -0.52
N HIS A 219 23.70 -1.31 0.72
CA HIS A 219 24.11 0.06 1.01
C HIS A 219 23.21 1.11 0.36
N LYS A 220 21.89 0.99 0.60
CA LYS A 220 20.87 1.90 0.07
C LYS A 220 19.98 2.43 1.17
N LEU A 221 19.45 3.62 0.91
CA LEU A 221 18.40 4.27 1.71
C LEU A 221 17.26 4.61 0.77
N LEU A 222 16.03 4.32 1.18
CA LEU A 222 14.82 4.85 0.57
C LEU A 222 14.29 5.96 1.48
N VAL A 223 14.17 7.15 0.92
CA VAL A 223 13.56 8.31 1.60
C VAL A 223 12.09 8.38 1.19
N GLU A 224 11.19 7.88 2.03
CA GLU A 224 9.75 7.72 1.74
C GLU A 224 9.11 9.01 1.21
N ARG A 225 9.34 10.13 1.88
CA ARG A 225 8.72 11.41 1.52
C ARG A 225 8.99 11.86 0.08
N SER A 226 10.12 11.48 -0.48
CA SER A 226 10.55 11.91 -1.83
C SER A 226 10.57 10.78 -2.84
N ASP A 227 10.31 9.54 -2.40
CA ASP A 227 10.43 8.32 -3.21
C ASP A 227 11.80 8.23 -3.93
N ILE A 228 12.85 8.56 -3.19
CA ILE A 228 14.23 8.59 -3.71
C ILE A 228 15.03 7.49 -3.04
N ILE A 229 15.69 6.67 -3.86
CA ILE A 229 16.68 5.69 -3.40
C ILE A 229 18.08 6.24 -3.64
N VAL A 230 18.86 6.31 -2.58
CA VAL A 230 20.26 6.75 -2.63
C VAL A 230 21.21 5.70 -2.05
N ARG A 231 22.50 5.83 -2.30
CA ARG A 231 23.52 5.01 -1.64
C ARG A 231 23.98 5.69 -0.35
N ASP A 232 24.20 4.90 0.70
CA ASP A 232 24.74 5.35 1.98
C ASP A 232 26.27 5.30 2.06
N ASN A 233 26.94 4.91 0.97
CA ASN A 233 28.38 4.75 0.89
C ASN A 233 28.96 5.50 -0.34
N PRO A 234 29.95 6.39 -0.16
CA PRO A 234 30.57 6.75 1.12
C PRO A 234 29.66 7.57 2.04
N VAL A 235 29.80 7.36 3.35
CA VAL A 235 29.27 8.29 4.35
C VAL A 235 30.15 9.53 4.32
N LEU A 236 29.54 10.68 4.07
CA LEU A 236 30.25 11.96 3.93
C LEU A 236 30.47 12.61 5.30
N ASP A 237 31.56 13.37 5.42
CA ASP A 237 31.72 14.31 6.53
C ASP A 237 30.75 15.48 6.33
N TYR A 238 30.33 16.11 7.44
CA TYR A 238 29.37 17.23 7.39
C TYR A 238 29.82 18.39 6.48
N TRP A 239 31.13 18.60 6.39
CA TRP A 239 31.72 19.68 5.60
C TRP A 239 32.25 19.25 4.23
N GLU A 240 32.08 17.97 3.89
CA GLU A 240 32.56 17.45 2.61
C GLU A 240 31.80 18.06 1.44
N GLY A 241 32.49 18.78 0.57
CA GLY A 241 31.91 19.50 -0.56
C GLY A 241 31.45 20.93 -0.26
N GLU A 242 31.52 21.37 0.98
CA GLU A 242 31.22 22.73 1.40
C GLU A 242 32.49 23.59 1.40
N VAL A 243 32.83 24.23 0.26
CA VAL A 243 34.01 25.10 0.14
C VAL A 243 33.61 26.47 -0.42
#